data_c2b6d39d800dc28e5585d9e128105cb1
#
_entry.id   c2b6d39d800dc28e5585d9e128105cb1
#
_cell.length_a   1.000
_cell.length_b   1.000
_cell.length_c   1.000
_cell.angle_alpha   90.00
_cell.angle_beta   90.00
_cell.angle_gamma   90.00
#
_symmetry.space_group_name_H-M   'P 1'
#
loop_
_entity.id
_entity.type
_entity.pdbx_description
1 polymer ?
#
loop_
_entity_poly.entity_id
_entity_poly.type
_entity_poly.pdbx_seq_one_letter_code
_entity_poly.pdbx_strand_id
1 'polypeptide(L)'
;MWSITNEPHSSEEASRNYFEEVTKYIRKLDSERPITGTMNVDVEDDKISQFFDVVCINRYFGWYVGAGKIERIYPSLKTDLIKWHEKYGKPVIVTEYGADTIAGLHKLPEVIFSEEYQKRCIEENNKAMDECDFVIGEHIWAFADFMTAFGLKRVDGNKKGIFTRERQPKTAAFAIRERWRKML
;
A
#
# COMPACT_ATOMS: atom_id res chain seq x y z
N MET A 1 -11.31 12.58 6.04
CA MET A 1 -10.81 11.50 6.90
C MET A 1 -9.51 11.93 7.57
N TRP A 2 -9.33 11.59 8.85
CA TRP A 2 -8.10 11.81 9.60
C TRP A 2 -7.26 10.56 9.60
N SER A 3 -6.08 10.58 8.97
CA SER A 3 -5.07 9.53 9.09
C SER A 3 -4.11 9.93 10.21
N ILE A 4 -4.14 9.22 11.33
CA ILE A 4 -3.48 9.65 12.57
C ILE A 4 -2.14 8.96 12.84
N THR A 5 -1.82 7.93 12.09
CA THR A 5 -0.57 7.19 12.23
C THR A 5 -0.22 6.45 10.94
N ASN A 6 1.07 6.16 10.75
CA ASN A 6 1.58 5.29 9.71
C ASN A 6 2.57 4.28 10.31
N GLU A 7 2.28 2.99 10.09
CA GLU A 7 3.11 1.84 10.50
C GLU A 7 3.54 1.87 11.99
N PRO A 8 2.61 2.11 12.93
CA PRO A 8 2.95 2.04 14.35
C PRO A 8 3.18 0.59 14.79
N HIS A 9 3.72 0.41 15.98
CA HIS A 9 3.83 -0.91 16.61
C HIS A 9 2.45 -1.44 17.05
N SER A 10 1.55 -1.66 16.08
CA SER A 10 0.13 -1.96 16.32
C SER A 10 -0.14 -3.32 16.96
N SER A 11 0.87 -4.18 17.05
CA SER A 11 0.82 -5.47 17.76
C SER A 11 1.01 -5.36 19.28
N GLU A 12 1.48 -4.21 19.77
CA GLU A 12 1.74 -4.00 21.19
C GLU A 12 0.50 -3.57 21.96
N GLU A 13 0.37 -4.03 23.23
CA GLU A 13 -0.74 -3.63 24.10
C GLU A 13 -0.68 -2.14 24.47
N ALA A 14 0.52 -1.59 24.57
CA ALA A 14 0.71 -0.14 24.79
C ALA A 14 0.10 0.69 23.64
N SER A 15 0.26 0.24 22.40
CA SER A 15 -0.36 0.88 21.23
C SER A 15 -1.87 0.80 21.28
N ARG A 16 -2.43 -0.35 21.68
CA ARG A 16 -3.89 -0.51 21.85
C ARG A 16 -4.45 0.55 22.81
N ASN A 17 -3.88 0.65 24.00
CA ASN A 17 -4.33 1.61 25.01
C ASN A 17 -4.19 3.06 24.53
N TYR A 18 -3.06 3.40 23.91
CA TYR A 18 -2.80 4.73 23.37
C TYR A 18 -3.81 5.13 22.28
N PHE A 19 -4.03 4.28 21.28
CA PHE A 19 -4.92 4.60 20.16
C PHE A 19 -6.39 4.58 20.55
N GLU A 20 -6.79 3.81 21.57
CA GLU A 20 -8.12 3.90 22.13
C GLU A 20 -8.39 5.31 22.73
N GLU A 21 -7.46 5.86 23.50
CA GLU A 21 -7.59 7.19 24.07
C GLU A 21 -7.52 8.30 23.03
N VAL A 22 -6.56 8.22 22.11
CA VAL A 22 -6.37 9.22 21.04
C VAL A 22 -7.59 9.30 20.14
N THR A 23 -8.16 8.18 19.71
CA THR A 23 -9.36 8.19 18.87
C THR A 23 -10.56 8.75 19.59
N LYS A 24 -10.77 8.42 20.89
CA LYS A 24 -11.82 9.05 21.73
C LYS A 24 -11.64 10.57 21.82
N TYR A 25 -10.40 11.04 21.92
CA TYR A 25 -10.11 12.48 21.99
C TYR A 25 -10.38 13.17 20.64
N ILE A 26 -9.93 12.60 19.54
CA ILE A 26 -10.17 13.15 18.20
C ILE A 26 -11.68 13.28 17.93
N ARG A 27 -12.48 12.27 18.30
CA ARG A 27 -13.94 12.31 18.11
C ARG A 27 -14.64 13.43 18.92
N LYS A 28 -14.03 13.91 20.01
CA LYS A 28 -14.53 15.10 20.73
C LYS A 28 -14.23 16.40 19.97
N LEU A 29 -13.15 16.42 19.18
CA LEU A 29 -12.76 17.59 18.38
C LEU A 29 -13.46 17.61 17.02
N ASP A 30 -13.67 16.43 16.42
CA ASP A 30 -14.31 16.26 15.12
C ASP A 30 -15.08 14.93 15.13
N SER A 31 -16.41 15.03 15.22
CA SER A 31 -17.30 13.88 15.23
C SER A 31 -17.77 13.44 13.83
N GLU A 32 -17.46 14.22 12.79
CA GLU A 32 -17.99 13.99 11.45
C GLU A 32 -17.02 13.21 10.56
N ARG A 33 -15.71 13.52 10.63
CA ARG A 33 -14.73 12.90 9.74
C ARG A 33 -14.33 11.53 10.24
N PRO A 34 -14.30 10.51 9.36
CA PRO A 34 -13.75 9.19 9.68
C PRO A 34 -12.29 9.29 10.15
N ILE A 35 -11.92 8.41 11.06
CA ILE A 35 -10.54 8.25 11.56
C ILE A 35 -9.95 6.98 10.98
N THR A 36 -8.68 7.03 10.58
CA THR A 36 -7.89 5.87 10.16
C THR A 36 -6.45 5.98 10.63
N GLY A 37 -5.74 4.88 10.52
CA GLY A 37 -4.29 4.76 10.60
C GLY A 37 -3.83 3.62 9.71
N THR A 38 -2.59 3.66 9.26
CA THR A 38 -2.07 2.70 8.30
C THR A 38 -1.25 1.61 8.99
N MET A 39 -1.56 0.34 8.69
CA MET A 39 -0.93 -0.84 9.28
C MET A 39 -0.01 -1.56 8.28
N ASN A 40 1.08 -2.13 8.80
CA ASN A 40 1.99 -3.00 8.04
C ASN A 40 2.17 -4.39 8.66
N VAL A 41 1.59 -4.64 9.84
CA VAL A 41 1.60 -5.95 10.51
C VAL A 41 0.61 -6.92 9.87
N ASP A 42 0.72 -8.19 10.22
CA ASP A 42 -0.30 -9.17 9.88
C ASP A 42 -1.59 -8.90 10.66
N VAL A 43 -2.73 -9.21 10.04
CA VAL A 43 -4.05 -8.88 10.62
C VAL A 43 -4.27 -9.55 11.98
N GLU A 44 -3.72 -10.73 12.19
CA GLU A 44 -3.82 -11.48 13.44
C GLU A 44 -3.17 -10.73 14.61
N ASP A 45 -2.06 -10.03 14.33
CA ASP A 45 -1.29 -9.30 15.34
C ASP A 45 -1.81 -7.88 15.60
N ASP A 46 -2.62 -7.33 14.71
CA ASP A 46 -3.11 -5.96 14.85
C ASP A 46 -4.12 -5.82 15.99
N LYS A 47 -3.90 -4.82 16.84
CA LYS A 47 -4.73 -4.50 18.01
C LYS A 47 -5.41 -3.15 17.94
N ILE A 48 -5.11 -2.30 16.94
CA ILE A 48 -5.55 -0.90 16.96
C ILE A 48 -6.60 -0.55 15.89
N SER A 49 -6.68 -1.28 14.78
CA SER A 49 -7.66 -0.99 13.71
C SER A 49 -9.11 -1.11 14.17
N GLN A 50 -9.38 -1.77 15.29
CA GLN A 50 -10.70 -1.81 15.92
C GLN A 50 -11.24 -0.41 16.26
N PHE A 51 -10.37 0.57 16.54
CA PHE A 51 -10.74 1.94 16.93
C PHE A 51 -10.96 2.88 15.76
N PHE A 52 -10.59 2.48 14.55
CA PHE A 52 -10.69 3.27 13.32
C PHE A 52 -11.99 2.99 12.56
N ASP A 53 -12.39 3.89 11.68
CA ASP A 53 -13.59 3.73 10.84
C ASP A 53 -13.27 3.03 9.51
N VAL A 54 -12.05 3.23 9.02
CA VAL A 54 -11.51 2.64 7.80
C VAL A 54 -10.20 1.95 8.12
N VAL A 55 -10.01 0.74 7.61
CA VAL A 55 -8.73 0.02 7.69
C VAL A 55 -7.84 0.47 6.55
N CYS A 56 -6.64 0.95 6.87
CA CYS A 56 -5.61 1.27 5.87
C CYS A 56 -4.41 0.34 6.05
N ILE A 57 -3.90 -0.21 4.96
CA ILE A 57 -2.77 -1.15 5.00
C ILE A 57 -1.72 -0.83 3.94
N ASN A 58 -0.45 -0.97 4.32
CA ASN A 58 0.70 -0.96 3.41
C ASN A 58 1.08 -2.40 3.08
N ARG A 59 1.12 -2.74 1.78
CA ARG A 59 1.43 -4.11 1.34
C ARG A 59 2.37 -4.14 0.15
N TYR A 60 3.42 -4.95 0.30
CA TYR A 60 4.49 -5.02 -0.70
C TYR A 60 4.78 -6.47 -1.12
N PHE A 61 3.71 -7.22 -1.43
CA PHE A 61 3.84 -8.51 -2.08
C PHE A 61 4.53 -8.34 -3.44
N GLY A 62 5.45 -9.25 -3.77
CA GLY A 62 6.30 -9.13 -4.96
C GLY A 62 7.50 -8.20 -4.78
N TRP A 63 7.63 -7.51 -3.64
CA TRP A 63 8.79 -6.65 -3.37
C TRP A 63 9.48 -6.98 -2.05
N TYR A 64 8.94 -6.56 -0.89
CA TYR A 64 9.54 -6.94 0.41
C TYR A 64 9.22 -8.39 0.75
N VAL A 65 8.06 -8.88 0.35
CA VAL A 65 7.62 -10.25 0.52
C VAL A 65 7.54 -10.92 -0.85
N GLY A 66 8.35 -11.98 -1.06
CA GLY A 66 8.34 -12.75 -2.31
C GLY A 66 8.83 -11.97 -3.53
N ALA A 67 9.91 -11.18 -3.41
CA ALA A 67 10.52 -10.46 -4.52
C ALA A 67 10.74 -11.37 -5.74
N GLY A 68 10.37 -10.92 -6.94
CA GLY A 68 10.46 -11.66 -8.17
C GLY A 68 9.36 -12.69 -8.43
N LYS A 69 8.40 -12.85 -7.50
CA LYS A 69 7.29 -13.82 -7.60
C LYS A 69 5.98 -13.10 -7.92
N ILE A 70 5.86 -12.57 -9.13
CA ILE A 70 4.69 -11.79 -9.58
C ILE A 70 3.39 -12.60 -9.45
N GLU A 71 3.43 -13.89 -9.78
CA GLU A 71 2.28 -14.80 -9.73
C GLU A 71 1.66 -14.96 -8.31
N ARG A 72 2.42 -14.58 -7.26
CA ARG A 72 1.96 -14.64 -5.87
C ARG A 72 1.30 -13.36 -5.39
N ILE A 73 1.45 -12.25 -6.09
CA ILE A 73 0.97 -10.94 -5.64
C ILE A 73 -0.56 -10.97 -5.49
N TYR A 74 -1.25 -11.28 -6.57
CA TYR A 74 -2.72 -11.33 -6.58
C TYR A 74 -3.31 -12.24 -5.50
N PRO A 75 -2.97 -13.54 -5.39
CA PRO A 75 -3.58 -14.39 -4.38
C PRO A 75 -3.20 -13.98 -2.96
N SER A 76 -1.98 -13.50 -2.72
CA SER A 76 -1.55 -13.08 -1.39
C SER A 76 -2.28 -11.83 -0.93
N LEU A 77 -2.34 -10.79 -1.77
CA LEU A 77 -3.04 -9.56 -1.41
C LEU A 77 -4.54 -9.79 -1.23
N LYS A 78 -5.17 -10.53 -2.14
CA LYS A 78 -6.60 -10.83 -2.03
C LYS A 78 -6.95 -11.55 -0.73
N THR A 79 -6.15 -12.55 -0.36
CA THR A 79 -6.35 -13.29 0.90
C THR A 79 -6.18 -12.36 2.10
N ASP A 80 -5.17 -11.50 2.09
CA ASP A 80 -4.92 -10.56 3.19
C ASP A 80 -6.05 -9.53 3.32
N LEU A 81 -6.51 -8.94 2.22
CA LEU A 81 -7.64 -8.02 2.19
C LEU A 81 -8.92 -8.63 2.79
N ILE A 82 -9.23 -9.87 2.41
CA ILE A 82 -10.40 -10.60 2.94
C ILE A 82 -10.27 -10.76 4.46
N LYS A 83 -9.12 -11.18 4.97
CA LYS A 83 -8.89 -11.35 6.41
C LYS A 83 -9.07 -10.04 7.19
N TRP A 84 -8.56 -8.92 6.65
CA TRP A 84 -8.74 -7.61 7.27
C TRP A 84 -10.20 -7.21 7.34
N HIS A 85 -10.94 -7.43 6.25
CA HIS A 85 -12.37 -7.14 6.22
C HIS A 85 -13.17 -8.06 7.14
N GLU A 86 -12.90 -9.37 7.15
CA GLU A 86 -13.57 -10.33 8.03
C GLU A 86 -13.35 -10.03 9.51
N LYS A 87 -12.12 -9.63 9.90
CA LYS A 87 -11.81 -9.32 11.30
C LYS A 87 -12.52 -8.06 11.80
N TYR A 88 -12.61 -7.01 10.98
CA TYR A 88 -13.08 -5.70 11.45
C TYR A 88 -14.43 -5.25 10.88
N GLY A 89 -14.93 -5.87 9.82
CA GLY A 89 -16.19 -5.49 9.16
C GLY A 89 -16.16 -4.08 8.56
N LYS A 90 -14.98 -3.56 8.19
CA LYS A 90 -14.76 -2.18 7.76
C LYS A 90 -14.32 -2.10 6.31
N PRO A 91 -14.56 -0.96 5.63
CA PRO A 91 -13.95 -0.71 4.34
C PRO A 91 -12.43 -0.65 4.46
N VAL A 92 -11.75 -1.03 3.37
CA VAL A 92 -10.28 -1.12 3.32
C VAL A 92 -9.72 -0.17 2.27
N ILE A 93 -8.58 0.47 2.57
CA ILE A 93 -7.76 1.20 1.61
C ILE A 93 -6.36 0.59 1.63
N VAL A 94 -5.83 0.24 0.45
CA VAL A 94 -4.41 -0.09 0.32
C VAL A 94 -3.64 1.21 0.16
N THR A 95 -2.96 1.65 1.21
CA THR A 95 -2.33 2.97 1.28
C THR A 95 -0.93 3.02 0.72
N GLU A 96 -0.28 1.85 0.58
CA GLU A 96 1.00 1.73 -0.11
C GLU A 96 1.14 0.35 -0.75
N TYR A 97 1.54 0.33 -2.03
CA TYR A 97 1.98 -0.84 -2.78
C TYR A 97 2.88 -0.42 -3.94
N GLY A 98 3.73 -1.32 -4.43
CA GLY A 98 4.63 -1.04 -5.55
C GLY A 98 5.98 -1.74 -5.44
N ALA A 99 6.82 -1.52 -6.44
CA ALA A 99 8.18 -2.07 -6.52
C ALA A 99 9.17 -1.03 -7.03
N ASP A 100 10.42 -1.08 -6.54
CA ASP A 100 11.48 -0.21 -7.04
C ASP A 100 11.83 -0.56 -8.50
N THR A 101 12.12 0.47 -9.30
CA THR A 101 12.32 0.36 -10.75
C THR A 101 13.36 1.36 -11.23
N ILE A 102 14.38 0.88 -11.90
CA ILE A 102 15.37 1.73 -12.55
C ILE A 102 14.81 2.23 -13.88
N ALA A 103 14.62 3.54 -14.01
CA ALA A 103 14.11 4.14 -15.24
C ALA A 103 14.98 3.77 -16.46
N GLY A 104 14.34 3.32 -17.53
CA GLY A 104 15.02 2.86 -18.74
C GLY A 104 15.55 1.42 -18.68
N LEU A 105 15.41 0.72 -17.55
CA LEU A 105 15.74 -0.70 -17.49
C LEU A 105 14.54 -1.52 -18.01
N HIS A 106 14.69 -2.06 -19.21
CA HIS A 106 13.68 -2.89 -19.88
C HIS A 106 14.15 -4.33 -20.04
N LYS A 107 13.30 -5.30 -19.72
CA LYS A 107 13.60 -6.71 -19.93
C LYS A 107 12.32 -7.56 -20.04
N LEU A 108 12.33 -8.50 -21.00
CA LEU A 108 11.31 -9.54 -21.18
C LEU A 108 11.99 -10.94 -21.26
N PRO A 109 11.53 -11.92 -20.46
CA PRO A 109 10.54 -11.74 -19.40
C PRO A 109 11.01 -10.76 -18.32
N GLU A 110 10.06 -10.19 -17.61
CA GLU A 110 10.31 -9.16 -16.59
C GLU A 110 11.21 -9.65 -15.44
N VAL A 111 12.08 -8.77 -14.96
CA VAL A 111 12.93 -9.02 -13.78
C VAL A 111 12.78 -7.88 -12.78
N ILE A 112 13.06 -8.14 -11.51
CA ILE A 112 13.07 -7.08 -10.48
C ILE A 112 13.89 -5.88 -10.96
N PHE A 113 13.45 -4.67 -10.60
CA PHE A 113 13.96 -3.38 -11.05
C PHE A 113 13.66 -3.00 -12.52
N SER A 114 13.15 -3.89 -13.40
CA SER A 114 12.72 -3.47 -14.74
C SER A 114 11.38 -2.71 -14.68
N GLU A 115 11.13 -1.88 -15.68
CA GLU A 115 9.87 -1.13 -15.78
C GLU A 115 8.66 -2.07 -16.01
N GLU A 116 8.87 -3.16 -16.73
CA GLU A 116 7.88 -4.23 -16.93
C GLU A 116 7.51 -4.88 -15.60
N TYR A 117 8.50 -5.13 -14.72
CA TYR A 117 8.24 -5.69 -13.40
C TYR A 117 7.40 -4.77 -12.53
N GLN A 118 7.72 -3.47 -12.49
CA GLN A 118 6.93 -2.49 -11.73
C GLN A 118 5.49 -2.45 -12.23
N LYS A 119 5.32 -2.36 -13.56
CA LYS A 119 4.00 -2.35 -14.19
C LYS A 119 3.20 -3.60 -13.80
N ARG A 120 3.76 -4.79 -13.99
CA ARG A 120 3.11 -6.06 -13.66
C ARG A 120 2.81 -6.19 -12.17
N CYS A 121 3.73 -5.76 -11.31
CA CYS A 121 3.51 -5.74 -9.87
C CYS A 121 2.29 -4.89 -9.51
N ILE A 122 2.15 -3.71 -10.09
CA ILE A 122 1.01 -2.82 -9.89
C ILE A 122 -0.28 -3.46 -10.42
N GLU A 123 -0.26 -4.01 -11.64
CA GLU A 123 -1.43 -4.65 -12.27
C GLU A 123 -1.97 -5.83 -11.45
N GLU A 124 -1.10 -6.68 -10.89
CA GLU A 124 -1.52 -7.81 -10.04
C GLU A 124 -2.11 -7.35 -8.69
N ASN A 125 -1.57 -6.26 -8.11
CA ASN A 125 -2.18 -5.64 -6.93
C ASN A 125 -3.56 -5.05 -7.26
N ASN A 126 -3.69 -4.33 -8.37
CA ASN A 126 -4.96 -3.75 -8.80
C ASN A 126 -6.02 -4.82 -9.03
N LYS A 127 -5.66 -5.93 -9.68
CA LYS A 127 -6.56 -7.07 -9.88
C LYS A 127 -7.09 -7.62 -8.56
N ALA A 128 -6.26 -7.75 -7.54
CA ALA A 128 -6.69 -8.23 -6.22
C ALA A 128 -7.67 -7.27 -5.56
N MET A 129 -7.43 -5.96 -5.67
CA MET A 129 -8.30 -4.92 -5.13
C MET A 129 -9.65 -4.84 -5.85
N ASP A 130 -9.66 -4.96 -7.18
CA ASP A 130 -10.87 -4.90 -8.00
C ASP A 130 -11.87 -6.04 -7.71
N GLU A 131 -11.40 -7.15 -7.17
CA GLU A 131 -12.24 -8.29 -6.81
C GLU A 131 -12.75 -8.25 -5.35
N CYS A 132 -12.54 -7.12 -4.64
CA CYS A 132 -12.93 -6.93 -3.25
C CYS A 132 -13.80 -5.67 -3.11
N ASP A 133 -15.11 -5.81 -3.10
CA ASP A 133 -16.09 -4.70 -3.07
C ASP A 133 -15.95 -3.79 -1.85
N PHE A 134 -15.32 -4.29 -0.78
CA PHE A 134 -15.04 -3.52 0.43
C PHE A 134 -13.75 -2.68 0.33
N VAL A 135 -12.96 -2.83 -0.73
CA VAL A 135 -11.79 -1.97 -1.01
C VAL A 135 -12.28 -0.69 -1.67
N ILE A 136 -12.17 0.41 -0.94
CA ILE A 136 -12.71 1.72 -1.35
C ILE A 136 -11.65 2.70 -1.87
N GLY A 137 -10.39 2.30 -1.91
CA GLY A 137 -9.32 3.16 -2.42
C GLY A 137 -7.96 2.50 -2.47
N GLU A 138 -7.08 3.13 -3.26
CA GLU A 138 -5.69 2.69 -3.44
C GLU A 138 -4.74 3.88 -3.55
N HIS A 139 -3.55 3.77 -2.95
CA HIS A 139 -2.45 4.72 -3.16
C HIS A 139 -1.17 3.97 -3.50
N ILE A 140 -0.58 4.31 -4.64
CA ILE A 140 0.71 3.75 -5.04
C ILE A 140 1.83 4.44 -4.25
N TRP A 141 2.75 3.67 -3.73
CA TRP A 141 4.01 4.17 -3.24
C TRP A 141 5.10 3.96 -4.30
N ALA A 142 5.52 5.02 -5.04
CA ALA A 142 5.18 6.40 -4.76
C ALA A 142 4.89 7.17 -6.06
N PHE A 143 4.50 8.44 -5.93
CA PHE A 143 4.34 9.33 -7.09
C PHE A 143 5.64 9.44 -7.89
N ALA A 144 6.74 9.81 -7.23
CA ALA A 144 8.04 9.98 -7.86
C ALA A 144 9.19 9.44 -7.00
N ASP A 145 10.29 9.08 -7.65
CA ASP A 145 11.53 8.68 -6.98
C ASP A 145 12.05 9.77 -6.05
N PHE A 146 12.67 9.38 -4.94
CA PHE A 146 13.25 10.30 -3.97
C PHE A 146 14.47 9.69 -3.26
N MET A 147 15.32 10.54 -2.70
CA MET A 147 16.51 10.10 -1.98
C MET A 147 16.13 9.44 -0.63
N THR A 148 16.78 8.33 -0.36
CA THR A 148 16.79 7.64 0.94
C THR A 148 18.18 7.06 1.19
N ALA A 149 18.40 6.48 2.36
CA ALA A 149 19.62 5.69 2.61
C ALA A 149 19.75 4.55 1.59
N PHE A 150 20.98 4.29 1.14
CA PHE A 150 21.29 3.22 0.20
C PHE A 150 21.19 1.84 0.85
N GLY A 151 20.91 0.83 0.02
CA GLY A 151 20.84 -0.57 0.44
C GLY A 151 20.50 -1.48 -0.74
N LEU A 152 20.51 -2.78 -0.53
CA LEU A 152 20.22 -3.76 -1.60
C LEU A 152 18.86 -3.54 -2.28
N LYS A 153 17.87 -3.04 -1.53
CA LYS A 153 16.53 -2.70 -2.04
C LYS A 153 16.34 -1.18 -2.24
N ARG A 154 17.43 -0.39 -2.23
CA ARG A 154 17.44 1.07 -2.36
C ARG A 154 18.61 1.51 -3.23
N VAL A 155 18.62 1.01 -4.46
CA VAL A 155 19.65 1.37 -5.45
C VAL A 155 19.43 2.82 -5.86
N ASP A 156 20.34 3.71 -5.47
CA ASP A 156 20.25 5.15 -5.73
C ASP A 156 18.93 5.79 -5.21
N GLY A 157 18.58 5.49 -3.94
CA GLY A 157 17.39 6.00 -3.27
C GLY A 157 16.15 5.12 -3.40
N ASN A 158 14.97 5.67 -3.12
CA ASN A 158 13.69 4.99 -3.32
C ASN A 158 13.25 5.15 -4.78
N LYS A 159 13.16 4.05 -5.50
CA LYS A 159 12.82 3.99 -6.94
C LYS A 159 11.41 3.45 -7.21
N LYS A 160 10.53 3.47 -6.18
CA LYS A 160 9.12 3.04 -6.35
C LYS A 160 8.25 4.07 -7.05
N GLY A 161 8.76 5.27 -7.34
CA GLY A 161 8.05 6.26 -8.11
C GLY A 161 7.54 5.72 -9.44
N ILE A 162 6.31 6.06 -9.81
CA ILE A 162 5.82 5.85 -11.20
C ILE A 162 6.37 6.95 -12.14
N PHE A 163 6.96 7.99 -11.55
CA PHE A 163 7.78 9.00 -12.23
C PHE A 163 9.20 8.98 -11.66
N THR A 164 10.17 9.42 -12.45
CA THR A 164 11.51 9.70 -11.95
C THR A 164 11.48 10.90 -11.00
N ARG A 165 12.60 11.18 -10.32
CA ARG A 165 12.73 12.38 -9.49
C ARG A 165 12.50 13.67 -10.27
N GLU A 166 12.89 13.68 -11.55
CA GLU A 166 12.71 14.80 -12.48
C GLU A 166 11.32 14.82 -13.14
N ARG A 167 10.41 13.94 -12.70
CA ARG A 167 9.02 13.81 -13.18
C ARG A 167 8.88 13.24 -14.59
N GLN A 168 9.86 12.52 -15.08
CA GLN A 168 9.70 11.75 -16.32
C GLN A 168 8.87 10.49 -16.03
N PRO A 169 7.85 10.16 -16.83
CA PRO A 169 7.02 8.98 -16.60
C PRO A 169 7.79 7.69 -16.87
N LYS A 170 7.63 6.71 -15.99
CA LYS A 170 7.98 5.31 -16.25
C LYS A 170 6.80 4.58 -16.88
N THR A 171 7.01 3.37 -17.39
CA THR A 171 5.96 2.55 -18.03
C THR A 171 4.71 2.39 -17.16
N ALA A 172 4.88 2.25 -15.84
CA ALA A 172 3.78 2.13 -14.89
C ALA A 172 2.86 3.37 -14.84
N ALA A 173 3.39 4.58 -15.09
CA ALA A 173 2.58 5.81 -15.08
C ALA A 173 1.49 5.78 -16.16
N PHE A 174 1.80 5.23 -17.33
CA PHE A 174 0.83 5.09 -18.43
C PHE A 174 -0.25 4.06 -18.09
N ALA A 175 0.13 2.91 -17.51
CA ALA A 175 -0.83 1.88 -17.10
C ALA A 175 -1.80 2.39 -16.04
N ILE A 176 -1.30 3.11 -15.03
CA ILE A 176 -2.12 3.72 -13.98
C ILE A 176 -3.04 4.83 -14.52
N ARG A 177 -2.55 5.65 -15.42
CA ARG A 177 -3.39 6.66 -16.10
C ARG A 177 -4.59 6.01 -16.80
N GLU A 178 -4.37 4.92 -17.53
CA GLU A 178 -5.45 4.20 -18.23
C GLU A 178 -6.43 3.54 -17.25
N ARG A 179 -5.91 3.00 -16.14
CA ARG A 179 -6.75 2.44 -15.07
C ARG A 179 -7.65 3.49 -14.45
N TRP A 180 -7.09 4.57 -13.93
CA TRP A 180 -7.86 5.58 -13.20
C TRP A 180 -8.85 6.35 -14.08
N ARG A 181 -8.54 6.51 -15.38
CA ARG A 181 -9.51 7.07 -16.33
C ARG A 181 -10.76 6.20 -16.55
N LYS A 182 -10.66 4.90 -16.35
CA LYS A 182 -11.81 3.99 -16.46
C LYS A 182 -12.67 3.98 -15.20
N MET A 183 -12.17 4.49 -14.08
CA MET A 183 -12.88 4.58 -12.80
C MET A 183 -13.67 5.90 -12.65
N LEU A 184 -13.37 6.89 -13.49
CA LEU A 184 -14.04 8.20 -13.53
C LEU A 184 -15.21 8.18 -14.50
#